data_aaf72d5f6ba4ff2be7e241a3ca66607e
#
_entry.id   aaf72d5f6ba4ff2be7e241a3ca66607e
#
_cell.length_a   1.000
_cell.length_b   1.000
_cell.length_c   1.000
_cell.angle_alpha   90.00
_cell.angle_beta   90.00
_cell.angle_gamma   90.00
#
_symmetry.space_group_name_H-M   'P 1'
#
loop_
_entity.id
_entity.type
_entity.pdbx_description
1 polymer ?
#
loop_
_entity_poly.entity_id
_entity_poly.type
_entity_poly.pdbx_seq_one_letter_code
_entity_poly.pdbx_strand_id
1 'polypeptide(L)'
;MRSQRAVAGIDIGGDRKGNHLVILRDTQIVCNLRSQAPEQMVEKCLQFEVGAVGIDAPCLWRVGEAGRQAEKELAQRRIFSFATPTRATAMTSKSGFYGWMFNGELVYQAFAPYFPLFKNGGELGERVCFETFPHAIASAFLGTAVASAKQKRTQRREILQDAGIDAASLKSIDEVDAALCALTAHCLLDERFVAYGDELGGFIVVPTPTGTPKGFNKCRFRG
;
A
#
# COMPACT_ATOMS: atom_id res chain seq x y z
N MET A 1 -11.52 9.64 24.27
CA MET A 1 -10.60 8.84 23.43
C MET A 1 -11.21 8.80 22.05
N ARG A 2 -10.57 9.36 21.00
CA ARG A 2 -11.02 9.13 19.63
C ARG A 2 -10.80 7.64 19.35
N SER A 3 -11.88 6.89 19.05
CA SER A 3 -11.77 5.54 18.50
C SER A 3 -10.85 5.63 17.29
N GLN A 4 -9.71 4.95 17.33
CA GLN A 4 -8.79 4.95 16.19
C GLN A 4 -9.50 4.26 15.04
N ARG A 5 -9.62 4.96 13.90
CA ARG A 5 -10.25 4.42 12.70
C ARG A 5 -9.47 3.18 12.24
N ALA A 6 -10.19 2.16 11.81
CA ALA A 6 -9.54 1.03 11.15
C ALA A 6 -8.85 1.48 9.85
N VAL A 7 -7.82 0.77 9.46
CA VAL A 7 -7.07 1.01 8.21
C VAL A 7 -6.98 -0.28 7.43
N ALA A 8 -6.82 -0.18 6.13
CA ALA A 8 -6.72 -1.35 5.26
C ALA A 8 -5.52 -1.29 4.33
N GLY A 9 -5.07 -2.45 3.90
CA GLY A 9 -4.11 -2.60 2.83
C GLY A 9 -4.53 -3.68 1.86
N ILE A 10 -4.23 -3.48 0.60
CA ILE A 10 -4.54 -4.41 -0.48
C ILE A 10 -3.27 -4.71 -1.27
N ASP A 11 -2.96 -6.00 -1.39
CA ASP A 11 -1.97 -6.53 -2.33
C ASP A 11 -2.70 -7.02 -3.57
N ILE A 12 -2.31 -6.49 -4.72
CA ILE A 12 -2.97 -6.80 -5.99
C ILE A 12 -2.32 -8.02 -6.63
N GLY A 13 -3.09 -9.07 -6.76
CA GLY A 13 -2.69 -10.28 -7.45
C GLY A 13 -3.06 -10.29 -8.94
N GLY A 14 -2.45 -11.22 -9.68
CA GLY A 14 -2.92 -11.55 -11.03
C GLY A 14 -4.18 -12.41 -10.99
N ASP A 15 -4.77 -12.67 -12.16
CA ASP A 15 -6.08 -13.34 -12.36
C ASP A 15 -6.25 -14.66 -11.61
N ARG A 16 -5.16 -15.41 -11.40
CA ARG A 16 -5.22 -16.70 -10.69
C ARG A 16 -5.16 -16.57 -9.18
N LYS A 17 -4.50 -15.52 -8.67
CA LYS A 17 -4.24 -15.35 -7.24
C LYS A 17 -5.34 -14.58 -6.53
N GLY A 18 -6.00 -13.66 -7.22
CA GLY A 18 -6.91 -12.70 -6.62
C GLY A 18 -6.15 -11.66 -5.79
N ASN A 19 -6.87 -10.72 -5.23
CA ASN A 19 -6.33 -9.66 -4.39
C ASN A 19 -6.44 -10.05 -2.91
N HIS A 20 -5.51 -9.59 -2.09
CA HIS A 20 -5.51 -9.81 -0.63
C HIS A 20 -5.79 -8.50 0.09
N LEU A 21 -6.80 -8.50 0.96
CA LEU A 21 -7.17 -7.38 1.83
C LEU A 21 -6.84 -7.76 3.28
N VAL A 22 -6.12 -6.88 3.97
CA VAL A 22 -5.94 -6.94 5.43
C VAL A 22 -6.47 -5.66 6.04
N ILE A 23 -7.32 -5.77 7.07
CA ILE A 23 -7.81 -4.63 7.85
C ILE A 23 -7.22 -4.72 9.25
N LEU A 24 -6.64 -3.59 9.69
CA LEU A 24 -6.11 -3.41 11.03
C LEU A 24 -7.00 -2.45 11.82
N ARG A 25 -7.24 -2.78 13.08
CA ARG A 25 -7.72 -1.84 14.09
C ARG A 25 -6.66 -1.78 15.19
N ASP A 26 -6.02 -0.63 15.32
CA ASP A 26 -4.77 -0.51 16.07
C ASP A 26 -3.71 -1.49 15.53
N THR A 27 -3.26 -2.46 16.32
CA THR A 27 -2.30 -3.49 15.92
C THR A 27 -2.96 -4.85 15.62
N GLN A 28 -4.28 -4.95 15.74
CA GLN A 28 -5.01 -6.19 15.56
C GLN A 28 -5.48 -6.37 14.11
N ILE A 29 -5.23 -7.54 13.55
CA ILE A 29 -5.82 -7.95 12.27
C ILE A 29 -7.27 -8.34 12.54
N VAL A 30 -8.22 -7.49 12.08
CA VAL A 30 -9.66 -7.72 12.26
C VAL A 30 -10.33 -8.33 11.04
N CYS A 31 -9.66 -8.30 9.88
CA CYS A 31 -10.09 -8.95 8.67
C CYS A 31 -8.87 -9.37 7.82
N ASN A 32 -8.92 -10.56 7.27
CA ASN A 32 -7.99 -11.07 6.26
C ASN A 32 -8.83 -11.77 5.20
N LEU A 33 -8.94 -11.17 4.02
CA LEU A 33 -9.80 -11.61 2.93
C LEU A 33 -9.00 -11.74 1.65
N ARG A 34 -9.19 -12.85 0.94
CA ARG A 34 -8.79 -13.01 -0.46
C ARG A 34 -10.02 -12.95 -1.35
N SER A 35 -10.02 -12.08 -2.35
CA SER A 35 -11.11 -11.96 -3.31
C SER A 35 -10.63 -11.54 -4.69
N GLN A 36 -11.36 -11.96 -5.73
CA GLN A 36 -11.22 -11.45 -7.09
C GLN A 36 -12.24 -10.33 -7.39
N ALA A 37 -13.21 -10.12 -6.49
CA ALA A 37 -14.23 -9.08 -6.61
C ALA A 37 -13.88 -7.87 -5.75
N PRO A 38 -13.44 -6.73 -6.35
CA PRO A 38 -13.12 -5.52 -5.60
C PRO A 38 -14.26 -5.02 -4.72
N GLU A 39 -15.51 -5.22 -5.13
CA GLU A 39 -16.71 -4.78 -4.40
C GLU A 39 -16.81 -5.44 -3.01
N GLN A 40 -16.41 -6.70 -2.89
CA GLN A 40 -16.35 -7.38 -1.58
C GLN A 40 -15.34 -6.74 -0.65
N MET A 41 -14.23 -6.24 -1.19
CA MET A 41 -13.22 -5.53 -0.40
C MET A 41 -13.74 -4.17 0.06
N VAL A 42 -14.44 -3.43 -0.84
CA VAL A 42 -15.11 -2.18 -0.49
C VAL A 42 -16.12 -2.41 0.63
N GLU A 43 -16.98 -3.42 0.49
CA GLU A 43 -17.99 -3.78 1.50
C GLU A 43 -17.34 -4.03 2.87
N LYS A 44 -16.24 -4.79 2.91
CA LYS A 44 -15.50 -5.03 4.15
C LYS A 44 -14.90 -3.74 4.72
N CYS A 45 -14.30 -2.90 3.90
CA CYS A 45 -13.76 -1.62 4.36
C CYS A 45 -14.87 -0.70 4.94
N LEU A 46 -16.05 -0.68 4.32
CA LEU A 46 -17.20 0.07 4.85
C LEU A 46 -17.73 -0.55 6.16
N GLN A 47 -17.86 -1.88 6.23
CA GLN A 47 -18.31 -2.61 7.43
C GLN A 47 -17.42 -2.35 8.63
N PHE A 48 -16.10 -2.25 8.44
CA PHE A 48 -15.13 -2.00 9.50
C PHE A 48 -14.81 -0.52 9.73
N GLU A 49 -15.52 0.39 9.05
CA GLU A 49 -15.35 1.86 9.15
C GLU A 49 -13.90 2.29 8.86
N VAL A 50 -13.30 1.71 7.82
CA VAL A 50 -11.93 2.02 7.39
C VAL A 50 -11.81 3.48 6.96
N GLY A 51 -10.79 4.18 7.48
CA GLY A 51 -10.49 5.57 7.14
C GLY A 51 -9.47 5.73 6.01
N ALA A 52 -8.52 4.79 5.87
CA ALA A 52 -7.51 4.84 4.82
C ALA A 52 -7.18 3.46 4.28
N VAL A 53 -6.93 3.38 2.96
CA VAL A 53 -6.63 2.13 2.24
C VAL A 53 -5.36 2.31 1.41
N GLY A 54 -4.29 1.59 1.78
CA GLY A 54 -3.07 1.51 0.98
C GLY A 54 -3.18 0.37 -0.04
N ILE A 55 -2.88 0.62 -1.30
CA ILE A 55 -3.03 -0.33 -2.40
C ILE A 55 -1.69 -0.54 -3.09
N ASP A 56 -1.23 -1.80 -3.20
CA ASP A 56 0.00 -2.17 -3.92
C ASP A 56 -0.30 -2.31 -5.41
N ALA A 57 -0.57 -1.20 -6.04
CA ALA A 57 -0.67 -1.07 -7.50
C ALA A 57 -0.57 0.41 -7.90
N PRO A 58 -0.15 0.71 -9.15
CA PRO A 58 -0.21 2.07 -9.66
C PRO A 58 -1.63 2.62 -9.64
N CYS A 59 -1.80 3.79 -9.01
CA CYS A 59 -3.11 4.45 -8.93
C CYS A 59 -3.51 5.11 -10.26
N LEU A 60 -2.53 5.48 -11.07
CA LEU A 60 -2.71 6.06 -12.40
C LEU A 60 -1.69 5.46 -13.38
N TRP A 61 -2.12 5.29 -14.62
CA TRP A 61 -1.25 4.94 -15.74
C TRP A 61 -0.30 6.09 -16.08
N ARG A 62 0.86 5.76 -16.64
CA ARG A 62 1.77 6.77 -17.19
C ARG A 62 1.10 7.56 -18.31
N VAL A 63 1.31 8.86 -18.31
CA VAL A 63 0.90 9.76 -19.39
C VAL A 63 2.13 10.18 -20.19
N GLY A 64 2.07 10.05 -21.52
CA GLY A 64 3.17 10.40 -22.44
C GLY A 64 4.38 9.47 -22.32
N GLU A 65 5.55 9.96 -22.81
CA GLU A 65 6.79 9.17 -22.90
C GLU A 65 7.62 9.19 -21.61
N ALA A 66 7.50 10.23 -20.80
CA ALA A 66 8.23 10.35 -19.55
C ALA A 66 7.65 9.40 -18.49
N GLY A 67 8.50 8.67 -17.76
CA GLY A 67 8.05 7.87 -16.60
C GLY A 67 7.37 8.73 -15.54
N ARG A 68 6.53 8.11 -14.70
CA ARG A 68 5.83 8.78 -13.60
C ARG A 68 6.83 9.49 -12.66
N GLN A 69 6.46 10.69 -12.21
CA GLN A 69 7.31 11.49 -11.32
C GLN A 69 7.61 10.75 -10.02
N ALA A 70 6.62 10.07 -9.45
CA ALA A 70 6.77 9.26 -8.23
C ALA A 70 7.89 8.20 -8.36
N GLU A 71 7.91 7.47 -9.47
CA GLU A 71 8.91 6.42 -9.73
C GLU A 71 10.32 7.01 -9.88
N LYS A 72 10.45 8.18 -10.53
CA LYS A 72 11.73 8.89 -10.67
C LYS A 72 12.28 9.36 -9.32
N GLU A 73 11.44 9.96 -8.49
CA GLU A 73 11.82 10.46 -7.17
C GLU A 73 12.25 9.33 -6.23
N LEU A 74 11.54 8.20 -6.28
CA LEU A 74 11.93 7.00 -5.52
C LEU A 74 13.24 6.41 -6.04
N ALA A 75 13.44 6.32 -7.36
CA ALA A 75 14.68 5.82 -7.95
C ALA A 75 15.90 6.66 -7.56
N GLN A 76 15.77 8.00 -7.45
CA GLN A 76 16.82 8.88 -6.93
C GLN A 76 17.22 8.52 -5.48
N ARG A 77 16.31 7.94 -4.72
CA ARG A 77 16.53 7.43 -3.36
C ARG A 77 16.92 5.96 -3.31
N ARG A 78 17.23 5.35 -4.48
CA ARG A 78 17.56 3.92 -4.63
C ARG A 78 16.42 2.99 -4.22
N ILE A 79 15.18 3.46 -4.30
CA ILE A 79 13.98 2.67 -4.12
C ILE A 79 13.39 2.44 -5.51
N PHE A 80 13.55 1.23 -6.04
CA PHE A 80 13.12 0.91 -7.40
C PHE A 80 11.76 0.26 -7.36
N SER A 81 10.82 0.87 -8.07
CA SER A 81 9.50 0.32 -8.36
C SER A 81 9.48 -0.28 -9.76
N PHE A 82 8.40 -0.96 -10.07
CA PHE A 82 8.09 -1.32 -11.45
C PHE A 82 7.76 -0.04 -12.24
N ALA A 83 8.28 0.09 -13.46
CA ALA A 83 7.96 1.23 -14.33
C ALA A 83 6.56 1.07 -14.92
N THR A 84 5.64 1.93 -14.54
CA THR A 84 4.26 1.90 -15.03
C THR A 84 4.21 2.30 -16.51
N PRO A 85 3.68 1.46 -17.41
CA PRO A 85 3.51 1.80 -18.82
C PRO A 85 2.35 2.76 -19.04
N THR A 86 2.16 3.23 -20.28
CA THR A 86 0.87 3.80 -20.66
C THR A 86 -0.17 2.68 -20.74
N ARG A 87 -1.43 3.00 -20.50
CA ARG A 87 -2.53 2.02 -20.60
C ARG A 87 -2.56 1.33 -21.97
N ALA A 88 -2.34 2.10 -23.04
CA ALA A 88 -2.29 1.57 -24.40
C ALA A 88 -1.13 0.55 -24.58
N THR A 89 0.06 0.84 -24.06
CA THR A 89 1.19 -0.10 -24.07
C THR A 89 0.86 -1.38 -23.31
N ALA A 90 0.23 -1.27 -22.15
CA ALA A 90 -0.17 -2.44 -21.36
C ALA A 90 -1.19 -3.31 -22.09
N MET A 91 -2.18 -2.70 -22.74
CA MET A 91 -3.22 -3.40 -23.51
C MET A 91 -2.68 -4.17 -24.71
N THR A 92 -1.64 -3.66 -25.37
CA THR A 92 -1.03 -4.29 -26.55
C THR A 92 0.00 -5.36 -26.21
N SER A 93 0.32 -5.54 -24.93
CA SER A 93 1.28 -6.55 -24.48
C SER A 93 0.73 -7.97 -24.63
N LYS A 94 1.43 -8.77 -25.44
CA LYS A 94 1.04 -10.18 -25.69
C LYS A 94 1.37 -11.11 -24.52
N SER A 95 2.16 -10.67 -23.55
CA SER A 95 2.65 -11.53 -22.45
C SER A 95 1.68 -11.70 -21.29
N GLY A 96 0.59 -10.92 -21.24
CA GLY A 96 -0.30 -10.86 -20.07
C GLY A 96 0.37 -10.28 -18.80
N PHE A 97 1.61 -9.79 -18.94
CA PHE A 97 2.44 -9.32 -17.82
C PHE A 97 1.81 -8.20 -17.01
N TYR A 98 1.02 -7.35 -17.65
CA TYR A 98 0.36 -6.21 -17.01
C TYR A 98 -1.04 -6.52 -16.44
N GLY A 99 -1.47 -7.79 -16.45
CA GLY A 99 -2.81 -8.17 -15.95
C GLY A 99 -3.08 -7.67 -14.53
N TRP A 100 -2.09 -7.77 -13.63
CA TRP A 100 -2.20 -7.27 -12.26
C TRP A 100 -2.43 -5.75 -12.18
N MET A 101 -1.91 -4.94 -13.11
CA MET A 101 -2.16 -3.50 -13.15
C MET A 101 -3.61 -3.19 -13.55
N PHE A 102 -4.20 -3.98 -14.46
CA PHE A 102 -5.62 -3.85 -14.77
C PHE A 102 -6.50 -4.27 -13.60
N ASN A 103 -6.10 -5.31 -12.84
CA ASN A 103 -6.78 -5.65 -11.58
C ASN A 103 -6.69 -4.51 -10.57
N GLY A 104 -5.53 -3.84 -10.46
CA GLY A 104 -5.37 -2.63 -9.66
C GLY A 104 -6.30 -1.49 -10.12
N GLU A 105 -6.39 -1.24 -11.42
CA GLU A 105 -7.31 -0.24 -12.00
C GLU A 105 -8.77 -0.54 -11.58
N LEU A 106 -9.20 -1.80 -11.66
CA LEU A 106 -10.56 -2.20 -11.23
C LEU A 106 -10.78 -1.98 -9.73
N VAL A 107 -9.76 -2.27 -8.89
CA VAL A 107 -9.84 -1.99 -7.45
C VAL A 107 -9.99 -0.50 -7.21
N TYR A 108 -9.16 0.36 -7.81
CA TYR A 108 -9.30 1.81 -7.66
C TYR A 108 -10.67 2.31 -8.14
N GLN A 109 -11.20 1.78 -9.26
CA GLN A 109 -12.53 2.14 -9.76
C GLN A 109 -13.65 1.78 -8.77
N ALA A 110 -13.59 0.60 -8.15
CA ALA A 110 -14.57 0.17 -7.16
C ALA A 110 -14.50 1.00 -5.86
N PHE A 111 -13.28 1.39 -5.46
CA PHE A 111 -13.08 2.20 -4.25
C PHE A 111 -13.42 3.69 -4.44
N ALA A 112 -13.28 4.24 -5.64
CA ALA A 112 -13.42 5.67 -5.91
C ALA A 112 -14.70 6.34 -5.38
N PRO A 113 -15.90 5.71 -5.40
CA PRO A 113 -17.11 6.32 -4.86
C PRO A 113 -17.11 6.52 -3.34
N TYR A 114 -16.28 5.77 -2.61
CA TYR A 114 -16.28 5.72 -1.14
C TYR A 114 -14.96 6.19 -0.54
N PHE A 115 -13.85 6.01 -1.25
CA PHE A 115 -12.49 6.33 -0.85
C PHE A 115 -11.83 7.15 -1.96
N PRO A 116 -11.94 8.47 -1.95
CA PRO A 116 -11.27 9.31 -2.92
C PRO A 116 -9.77 9.06 -2.96
N LEU A 117 -9.15 9.15 -4.15
CA LEU A 117 -7.72 9.01 -4.31
C LEU A 117 -6.99 10.15 -3.58
N PHE A 118 -5.93 9.80 -2.87
CA PHE A 118 -5.06 10.73 -2.14
C PHE A 118 -4.50 11.82 -3.07
N LYS A 119 -4.54 13.06 -2.58
CA LYS A 119 -3.90 14.24 -3.19
C LYS A 119 -2.98 14.88 -2.18
N ASN A 120 -1.76 15.18 -2.58
CA ASN A 120 -0.78 15.82 -1.71
C ASN A 120 -1.13 17.33 -1.53
N GLY A 121 -0.97 17.83 -0.30
CA GLY A 121 -1.19 19.25 0.01
C GLY A 121 -2.62 19.65 0.35
N GLY A 122 -3.57 18.69 0.42
CA GLY A 122 -4.94 18.91 0.89
C GLY A 122 -5.19 18.31 2.28
N GLU A 123 -6.29 18.70 2.93
CA GLU A 123 -6.76 18.01 4.12
C GLU A 123 -7.20 16.59 3.77
N LEU A 124 -6.82 15.62 4.61
CA LEU A 124 -7.30 14.26 4.47
C LEU A 124 -8.81 14.23 4.76
N GLY A 125 -9.58 13.77 3.79
CA GLY A 125 -11.01 13.55 3.95
C GLY A 125 -11.32 12.47 4.98
N GLU A 126 -12.61 12.18 5.16
CA GLU A 126 -13.06 11.13 6.06
C GLU A 126 -12.53 9.75 5.66
N ARG A 127 -12.40 9.52 4.36
CA ARG A 127 -11.89 8.29 3.76
C ARG A 127 -10.96 8.62 2.60
N VAL A 128 -9.94 7.79 2.42
CA VAL A 128 -8.95 7.98 1.36
C VAL A 128 -8.38 6.64 0.91
N CYS A 129 -8.07 6.48 -0.38
CA CYS A 129 -7.19 5.42 -0.86
C CYS A 129 -5.94 6.01 -1.51
N PHE A 130 -4.85 5.25 -1.55
CA PHE A 130 -3.57 5.72 -2.08
C PHE A 130 -2.69 4.57 -2.55
N GLU A 131 -1.75 4.88 -3.44
CA GLU A 131 -0.74 3.95 -3.89
C GLU A 131 0.41 3.85 -2.88
N THR A 132 0.84 2.64 -2.62
CA THR A 132 2.07 2.31 -1.89
C THR A 132 2.60 0.97 -2.41
N PHE A 133 3.78 0.54 -1.98
CA PHE A 133 4.25 -0.81 -2.29
C PHE A 133 5.24 -1.35 -1.26
N PRO A 134 5.23 -2.67 -0.99
CA PRO A 134 5.95 -3.28 0.13
C PRO A 134 7.46 -3.08 0.13
N HIS A 135 8.11 -2.94 -1.05
CA HIS A 135 9.55 -2.68 -1.08
C HIS A 135 9.88 -1.24 -0.64
N ALA A 136 9.08 -0.24 -1.00
CA ALA A 136 9.27 1.12 -0.51
C ALA A 136 9.03 1.20 1.00
N ILE A 137 8.00 0.50 1.49
CA ILE A 137 7.71 0.40 2.92
C ILE A 137 8.90 -0.22 3.66
N ALA A 138 9.40 -1.37 3.19
CA ALA A 138 10.57 -2.02 3.79
C ALA A 138 11.81 -1.14 3.74
N SER A 139 12.04 -0.41 2.63
CA SER A 139 13.16 0.52 2.50
C SER A 139 13.07 1.69 3.48
N ALA A 140 11.85 2.15 3.78
CA ALA A 140 11.63 3.20 4.76
C ALA A 140 11.94 2.74 6.20
N PHE A 141 11.54 1.52 6.57
CA PHE A 141 11.75 0.99 7.92
C PHE A 141 13.17 0.45 8.16
N LEU A 142 13.78 -0.19 7.18
CA LEU A 142 15.07 -0.88 7.32
C LEU A 142 16.25 -0.09 6.71
N GLY A 143 15.96 0.91 5.89
CA GLY A 143 16.94 1.57 5.02
C GLY A 143 17.18 0.80 3.71
N THR A 144 17.50 1.55 2.65
CA THR A 144 17.67 1.01 1.28
C THR A 144 18.84 0.04 1.13
N ALA A 145 19.85 0.13 2.02
CA ALA A 145 21.00 -0.79 2.02
C ALA A 145 20.66 -2.17 2.61
N VAL A 146 19.60 -2.26 3.44
CA VAL A 146 19.20 -3.47 4.16
C VAL A 146 18.01 -4.14 3.50
N ALA A 147 17.04 -3.36 3.02
CA ALA A 147 15.83 -3.88 2.40
C ALA A 147 16.16 -4.73 1.16
N SER A 148 15.75 -6.01 1.16
CA SER A 148 16.12 -6.97 0.15
C SER A 148 14.93 -7.78 -0.35
N ALA A 149 14.76 -7.84 -1.68
CA ALA A 149 13.76 -8.69 -2.30
C ALA A 149 13.98 -10.19 -2.02
N LYS A 150 15.26 -10.61 -1.80
CA LYS A 150 15.60 -12.00 -1.46
C LYS A 150 15.20 -12.37 -0.04
N GLN A 151 15.16 -11.41 0.88
CA GLN A 151 14.82 -11.60 2.29
C GLN A 151 13.40 -11.08 2.62
N LYS A 152 12.60 -10.74 1.62
CA LYS A 152 11.30 -10.08 1.82
C LYS A 152 10.39 -10.82 2.80
N ARG A 153 10.39 -12.15 2.82
CA ARG A 153 9.52 -12.94 3.71
C ARG A 153 9.85 -12.72 5.19
N THR A 154 11.11 -12.63 5.53
CA THR A 154 11.57 -12.39 6.90
C THR A 154 11.45 -10.94 7.27
N GLN A 155 12.07 -10.06 6.49
CA GLN A 155 12.12 -8.63 6.77
C GLN A 155 10.73 -7.98 6.90
N ARG A 156 9.79 -8.33 6.01
CA ARG A 156 8.43 -7.77 6.05
C ARG A 156 7.65 -8.20 7.28
N ARG A 157 7.85 -9.45 7.74
CA ARG A 157 7.25 -9.94 8.99
C ARG A 157 7.86 -9.28 10.22
N GLU A 158 9.18 -9.08 10.24
CA GLU A 158 9.87 -8.36 11.31
C GLU A 158 9.33 -6.93 11.43
N ILE A 159 9.13 -6.20 10.32
CA ILE A 159 8.53 -4.87 10.33
C ILE A 159 7.14 -4.88 10.99
N LEU A 160 6.28 -5.84 10.63
CA LEU A 160 4.95 -5.96 11.25
C LEU A 160 5.05 -6.28 12.74
N GLN A 161 5.93 -7.20 13.14
CA GLN A 161 6.14 -7.56 14.53
C GLN A 161 6.68 -6.38 15.35
N ASP A 162 7.64 -5.63 14.81
CA ASP A 162 8.19 -4.43 15.44
C ASP A 162 7.12 -3.34 15.59
N ALA A 163 6.16 -3.29 14.67
CA ALA A 163 4.97 -2.44 14.77
C ALA A 163 3.89 -2.98 15.73
N GLY A 164 4.12 -4.14 16.37
CA GLY A 164 3.19 -4.77 17.30
C GLY A 164 2.05 -5.54 16.63
N ILE A 165 2.13 -5.78 15.32
CA ILE A 165 1.14 -6.55 14.56
C ILE A 165 1.55 -8.02 14.57
N ASP A 166 0.67 -8.89 15.10
CA ASP A 166 0.91 -10.34 15.07
C ASP A 166 0.73 -10.88 13.64
N ALA A 167 1.86 -11.06 12.96
CA ALA A 167 1.91 -11.60 11.61
C ALA A 167 1.83 -13.14 11.55
N ALA A 168 1.68 -13.86 12.68
CA ALA A 168 1.64 -15.33 12.71
C ALA A 168 0.38 -15.87 11.99
N SER A 169 -0.72 -15.12 12.01
CA SER A 169 -1.96 -15.48 11.30
C SER A 169 -1.87 -15.32 9.79
N LEU A 170 -0.91 -14.54 9.27
CA LEU A 170 -0.71 -14.29 7.85
C LEU A 170 0.10 -15.43 7.23
N LYS A 171 -0.49 -16.22 6.34
CA LYS A 171 0.11 -17.46 5.82
C LYS A 171 0.92 -17.26 4.55
N SER A 172 0.55 -16.30 3.72
CA SER A 172 1.22 -15.98 2.45
C SER A 172 2.02 -14.69 2.53
N ILE A 173 2.92 -14.48 1.56
CA ILE A 173 3.61 -13.21 1.41
C ILE A 173 2.65 -12.12 0.96
N ASP A 174 1.66 -12.47 0.16
CA ASP A 174 0.66 -11.54 -0.37
C ASP A 174 -0.20 -10.97 0.79
N GLU A 175 -0.56 -11.79 1.80
CA GLU A 175 -1.21 -11.30 3.04
C GLU A 175 -0.29 -10.39 3.87
N VAL A 176 1.00 -10.70 3.95
CA VAL A 176 1.98 -9.87 4.64
C VAL A 176 2.15 -8.52 3.92
N ASP A 177 2.16 -8.53 2.61
CA ASP A 177 2.28 -7.33 1.78
C ASP A 177 1.03 -6.44 1.92
N ALA A 178 -0.17 -7.02 1.95
CA ALA A 178 -1.40 -6.29 2.28
C ALA A 178 -1.34 -5.69 3.69
N ALA A 179 -0.83 -6.41 4.70
CA ALA A 179 -0.68 -5.88 6.06
C ALA A 179 0.31 -4.71 6.14
N LEU A 180 1.40 -4.73 5.35
CA LEU A 180 2.33 -3.60 5.25
C LEU A 180 1.66 -2.37 4.61
N CYS A 181 0.84 -2.56 3.59
CA CYS A 181 0.05 -1.47 3.01
C CYS A 181 -0.94 -0.89 4.04
N ALA A 182 -1.56 -1.74 4.90
CA ALA A 182 -2.40 -1.29 6.00
C ALA A 182 -1.60 -0.52 7.07
N LEU A 183 -0.38 -0.96 7.40
CA LEU A 183 0.52 -0.21 8.29
C LEU A 183 0.86 1.18 7.71
N THR A 184 1.06 1.28 6.40
CA THR A 184 1.27 2.57 5.73
C THR A 184 0.03 3.46 5.81
N ALA A 185 -1.18 2.88 5.69
CA ALA A 185 -2.43 3.61 5.87
C ALA A 185 -2.57 4.17 7.29
N HIS A 186 -2.08 3.45 8.30
CA HIS A 186 -1.99 3.95 9.66
C HIS A 186 -1.02 5.14 9.75
N CYS A 187 0.15 5.02 9.13
CA CYS A 187 1.13 6.11 9.09
C CYS A 187 0.57 7.35 8.37
N LEU A 188 -0.23 7.17 7.31
CA LEU A 188 -0.89 8.29 6.62
C LEU A 188 -1.84 9.05 7.55
N LEU A 189 -2.71 8.35 8.30
CA LEU A 189 -3.64 8.98 9.24
C LEU A 189 -2.94 9.67 10.41
N ASP A 190 -1.73 9.22 10.75
CA ASP A 190 -0.87 9.83 11.78
C ASP A 190 0.05 10.93 11.22
N GLU A 191 -0.09 11.33 9.95
CA GLU A 191 0.73 12.33 9.27
C GLU A 191 2.24 11.98 9.25
N ARG A 192 2.58 10.68 9.27
CA ARG A 192 3.94 10.14 9.27
C ARG A 192 4.27 9.46 7.95
N PHE A 193 4.30 10.25 6.90
CA PHE A 193 4.57 9.76 5.55
C PHE A 193 5.28 10.81 4.70
N VAL A 194 5.79 10.36 3.56
CA VAL A 194 6.20 11.20 2.43
C VAL A 194 5.43 10.73 1.21
N ALA A 195 4.88 11.67 0.45
CA ALA A 195 4.27 11.41 -0.84
C ALA A 195 5.23 11.82 -1.95
N TYR A 196 5.51 10.89 -2.86
CA TYR A 196 6.34 11.11 -4.04
C TYR A 196 5.45 11.16 -5.27
N GLY A 197 5.69 12.11 -6.17
CA GLY A 197 4.94 12.22 -7.42
C GLY A 197 4.26 13.56 -7.64
N ASP A 198 3.31 13.55 -8.56
CA ASP A 198 2.52 14.71 -8.97
C ASP A 198 1.06 14.34 -9.26
N GLU A 199 0.24 15.33 -9.54
CA GLU A 199 -1.19 15.10 -9.85
C GLU A 199 -1.41 14.36 -11.17
N LEU A 200 -0.47 14.46 -12.12
CA LEU A 200 -0.59 13.83 -13.44
C LEU A 200 -0.34 12.31 -13.37
N GLY A 201 0.69 11.91 -12.61
CA GLY A 201 1.09 10.52 -12.47
C GLY A 201 0.57 9.86 -11.19
N GLY A 202 -0.04 10.60 -10.28
CA GLY A 202 -0.43 10.15 -8.95
C GLY A 202 0.74 10.15 -7.96
N PHE A 203 0.40 9.91 -6.70
CA PHE A 203 1.35 9.91 -5.59
C PHE A 203 1.55 8.51 -5.03
N ILE A 204 2.82 8.15 -4.79
CA ILE A 204 3.19 6.97 -3.99
C ILE A 204 3.48 7.43 -2.56
N VAL A 205 2.72 6.91 -1.62
CA VAL A 205 2.87 7.20 -0.19
C VAL A 205 3.82 6.19 0.44
N VAL A 206 4.83 6.69 1.15
CA VAL A 206 5.83 5.88 1.85
C VAL A 206 5.87 6.32 3.31
N PRO A 207 5.84 5.40 4.30
CA PRO A 207 5.88 5.78 5.70
C PRO A 207 7.22 6.42 6.08
N THR A 208 7.21 7.30 7.08
CA THR A 208 8.41 7.80 7.73
C THR A 208 8.59 7.12 9.08
N PRO A 209 9.77 6.52 9.35
CA PRO A 209 9.99 5.76 10.59
C PRO A 209 10.20 6.61 11.85
N THR A 210 10.21 7.94 11.73
CA THR A 210 10.43 8.85 12.86
C THR A 210 9.19 8.96 13.75
N GLY A 211 9.23 8.28 14.88
CA GLY A 211 8.21 8.28 15.92
C GLY A 211 7.37 7.00 15.95
N THR A 212 7.19 6.47 17.15
CA THR A 212 6.27 5.34 17.36
C THR A 212 4.84 5.79 17.07
N PRO A 213 4.04 5.08 16.27
CA PRO A 213 2.61 5.39 16.15
C PRO A 213 1.96 5.46 17.53
N LYS A 214 1.05 6.42 17.76
CA LYS A 214 0.25 6.43 18.99
C LYS A 214 -0.57 5.13 19.01
N GLY A 215 -0.19 4.19 19.85
CA GLY A 215 -0.79 2.85 19.93
C GLY A 215 0.18 1.70 19.63
N PHE A 216 1.31 1.95 18.99
CA PHE A 216 2.36 0.95 18.79
C PHE A 216 3.38 1.01 19.94
N ASN A 217 3.51 -0.07 20.71
CA ASN A 217 4.56 -0.19 21.72
C ASN A 217 5.93 -0.26 21.03
N LYS A 218 6.80 0.68 21.39
CA LYS A 218 8.23 0.80 21.09
C LYS A 218 8.79 -0.14 20.01
N CYS A 219 8.77 0.28 18.75
CA CYS A 219 9.71 -0.24 17.75
C CYS A 219 11.14 0.04 18.23
N ARG A 220 11.89 -1.00 18.57
CA ARG A 220 13.34 -0.89 18.77
C ARG A 220 14.00 -0.85 17.40
N PHE A 221 14.22 0.33 16.86
CA PHE A 221 15.15 0.48 15.74
C PHE A 221 16.55 0.17 16.26
N ARG A 222 17.18 -0.88 15.73
CA ARG A 222 18.61 -1.09 15.91
C ARG A 222 19.33 -0.08 15.01
N GLY A 223 20.09 0.83 15.62
CA GLY A 223 21.02 1.73 14.95
C GLY A 223 22.16 0.98 14.25
#